data_6e1f7479e6b72136b5ec526c5f5d77b7
#
_entry.id   6e1f7479e6b72136b5ec526c5f5d77b7
#
_cell.length_a   1.000
_cell.length_b   1.000
_cell.length_c   1.000
_cell.angle_alpha   90.00
_cell.angle_beta   90.00
_cell.angle_gamma   90.00
#
_symmetry.space_group_name_H-M   'P 1'
#
loop_
_entity.id
_entity.type
_entity.pdbx_description
1 polymer ?
#
loop_
_entity_poly.entity_id
_entity_poly.type
_entity_poly.pdbx_seq_one_letter_code
_entity_poly.pdbx_strand_id
1 'polypeptide(L)'
;MQSSLIGKIEKAKRYAQERERITFSDFTVSFRGEHNIYDLSYKEGQWHCSCGFFSERGVCSHTMALQKVLSKMLPEEALPLDASSGISKP
;
A
#
# COMPACT_ATOMS: atom_id res chain seq x y z
N MET A 1 34.49 -6.21 9.48
CA MET A 1 33.50 -6.66 8.70
C MET A 1 32.23 -6.98 9.42
N GLN A 2 32.29 -7.82 10.37
CA GLN A 2 31.14 -8.13 11.09
C GLN A 2 30.53 -6.93 11.77
N SER A 3 31.36 -6.05 12.29
CA SER A 3 30.83 -4.90 13.00
C SER A 3 30.05 -3.98 12.07
N SER A 4 30.46 -3.86 10.82
CA SER A 4 29.71 -3.02 9.91
C SER A 4 28.39 -3.68 9.55
N LEU A 5 28.33 -4.98 9.47
CA LEU A 5 27.08 -5.68 9.22
C LEU A 5 26.15 -5.56 10.43
N ILE A 6 26.69 -5.67 11.63
CA ILE A 6 25.88 -5.53 12.83
C ILE A 6 25.26 -4.13 12.89
N GLY A 7 26.01 -3.11 12.54
CA GLY A 7 25.47 -1.76 12.49
C GLY A 7 24.34 -1.61 11.50
N LYS A 8 24.47 -2.28 10.35
CA LYS A 8 23.43 -2.23 9.35
C LYS A 8 22.17 -2.95 9.83
N ILE A 9 22.34 -4.05 10.53
CA ILE A 9 21.20 -4.80 11.06
C ILE A 9 20.44 -3.96 12.07
N GLU A 10 21.16 -3.27 12.95
CA GLU A 10 20.51 -2.42 13.93
C GLU A 10 19.78 -1.27 13.27
N LYS A 11 20.39 -0.67 12.26
CA LYS A 11 19.77 0.42 11.54
C LYS A 11 18.52 -0.06 10.81
N ALA A 12 18.58 -1.26 10.24
CA ALA A 12 17.42 -1.80 9.53
C ALA A 12 16.25 -2.01 10.48
N LYS A 13 16.51 -2.46 11.70
CA LYS A 13 15.44 -2.63 12.68
C LYS A 13 14.75 -1.31 12.97
N ARG A 14 15.54 -0.25 13.11
CA ARG A 14 14.98 1.05 13.40
C ARG A 14 14.19 1.59 12.22
N TYR A 15 14.74 1.43 11.03
CA TYR A 15 14.03 1.88 9.83
C TYR A 15 12.70 1.15 9.66
N ALA A 16 12.66 -0.13 10.00
CA ALA A 16 11.44 -0.91 9.83
C ALA A 16 10.31 -0.41 10.71
N GLN A 17 10.63 0.31 11.77
CA GLN A 17 9.61 0.87 12.62
C GLN A 17 9.16 2.24 12.16
N GLU A 18 9.84 2.79 11.17
CA GLU A 18 9.53 4.12 10.66
C GLU A 18 9.02 3.97 9.23
N ARG A 19 7.83 3.43 9.09
CA ARG A 19 7.29 3.09 7.78
C ARG A 19 7.11 4.30 6.89
N GLU A 20 6.96 5.46 7.47
CA GLU A 20 6.75 6.67 6.68
C GLU A 20 8.00 7.05 5.89
N ARG A 21 9.13 6.41 6.16
CA ARG A 21 10.32 6.63 5.35
C ARG A 21 10.20 6.03 3.97
N ILE A 22 9.25 5.10 3.80
CA ILE A 22 9.12 4.38 2.54
C ILE A 22 7.87 4.84 1.83
N THR A 23 7.99 5.16 0.57
CA THR A 23 6.84 5.50 -0.25
C THR A 23 6.84 4.60 -1.49
N PHE A 24 5.73 3.91 -1.69
CA PHE A 24 5.58 3.10 -2.88
C PHE A 24 5.19 4.01 -4.04
N SER A 25 5.82 3.83 -5.18
CA SER A 25 5.42 4.58 -6.37
C SER A 25 4.67 3.70 -7.34
N ASP A 26 5.24 2.57 -7.72
CA ASP A 26 4.58 1.61 -8.58
C ASP A 26 4.77 0.25 -7.93
N PHE A 27 3.74 -0.57 -7.94
CA PHE A 27 3.88 -1.91 -7.38
C PHE A 27 2.78 -2.82 -7.88
N THR A 28 3.03 -4.12 -7.72
CA THR A 28 2.04 -5.14 -8.02
C THR A 28 2.05 -6.11 -6.85
N VAL A 29 0.88 -6.52 -6.41
CA VAL A 29 0.79 -7.47 -5.31
C VAL A 29 -0.20 -8.56 -5.66
N SER A 30 -0.05 -9.68 -4.99
CA SER A 30 -0.98 -10.79 -5.06
C SER A 30 -1.80 -10.74 -3.78
N PHE A 31 -3.10 -10.60 -3.90
CA PHE A 31 -3.98 -10.44 -2.75
C PHE A 31 -4.85 -11.68 -2.63
N ARG A 32 -4.72 -12.37 -1.52
CA ARG A 32 -5.54 -13.56 -1.30
C ARG A 32 -6.86 -13.13 -0.66
N GLY A 33 -7.92 -13.13 -1.45
CA GLY A 33 -9.24 -12.84 -0.93
C GLY A 33 -9.86 -14.06 -0.30
N GLU A 34 -11.15 -14.02 -0.12
CA GLU A 34 -11.84 -15.11 0.54
C GLU A 34 -11.99 -16.34 -0.36
N HIS A 35 -12.12 -16.13 -1.64
CA HIS A 35 -12.34 -17.24 -2.56
C HIS A 35 -11.30 -17.39 -3.64
N ASN A 36 -10.64 -16.32 -3.97
CA ASN A 36 -9.68 -16.31 -5.07
C ASN A 36 -8.48 -15.46 -4.74
N ILE A 37 -7.47 -15.58 -5.57
CA ILE A 37 -6.29 -14.72 -5.49
C ILE A 37 -6.43 -13.68 -6.60
N TYR A 38 -6.23 -12.43 -6.25
CA TYR A 38 -6.38 -11.33 -7.19
C TYR A 38 -5.06 -10.61 -7.38
N ASP A 39 -4.88 -10.04 -8.56
CA ASP A 39 -3.71 -9.24 -8.85
C ASP A 39 -4.08 -7.78 -8.71
N LEU A 40 -3.38 -7.08 -7.86
CA LEU A 40 -3.58 -5.65 -7.68
C LEU A 40 -2.32 -4.92 -8.07
N SER A 41 -2.49 -3.76 -8.62
CA SER A 41 -1.33 -2.94 -8.93
C SER A 41 -1.68 -1.48 -8.77
N TYR A 42 -0.66 -0.69 -8.54
CA TYR A 42 -0.75 0.76 -8.55
C TYR A 42 0.38 1.24 -9.44
N LYS A 43 0.04 1.83 -10.57
CA LYS A 43 1.04 2.27 -11.54
C LYS A 43 0.60 3.57 -12.17
N GLU A 44 1.52 4.48 -12.28
CA GLU A 44 1.28 5.76 -12.95
C GLU A 44 0.05 6.46 -12.39
N GLY A 45 -0.09 6.41 -11.10
CA GLY A 45 -1.18 7.09 -10.42
C GLY A 45 -2.52 6.38 -10.46
N GLN A 46 -2.55 5.14 -10.93
CA GLN A 46 -3.81 4.44 -11.07
C GLN A 46 -3.78 3.07 -10.42
N TRP A 47 -4.85 2.76 -9.71
CA TRP A 47 -5.05 1.45 -9.12
C TRP A 47 -5.66 0.52 -10.14
N HIS A 48 -5.39 -0.77 -9.97
CA HIS A 48 -6.01 -1.79 -10.79
C HIS A 48 -6.17 -3.06 -9.97
N CYS A 49 -7.28 -3.73 -10.11
CA CYS A 49 -7.53 -5.01 -9.46
C CYS A 49 -8.24 -5.92 -10.44
N SER A 50 -7.91 -7.20 -10.41
CA SER A 50 -8.47 -8.15 -11.35
C SER A 50 -9.88 -8.60 -10.99
N CYS A 51 -10.44 -8.17 -9.87
CA CYS A 51 -11.77 -8.62 -9.50
C CYS A 51 -12.85 -7.90 -10.33
N GLY A 52 -14.02 -8.53 -10.40
CA GLY A 52 -15.10 -7.98 -11.20
C GLY A 52 -15.68 -6.70 -10.65
N PHE A 53 -15.70 -6.58 -9.32
CA PHE A 53 -16.26 -5.37 -8.71
C PHE A 53 -15.44 -4.15 -9.12
N PHE A 54 -14.12 -4.30 -9.14
CA PHE A 54 -13.26 -3.19 -9.53
C PHE A 54 -13.48 -2.80 -10.99
N SER A 55 -13.65 -3.80 -11.85
CA SER A 55 -13.80 -3.48 -13.27
C SER A 55 -15.08 -2.69 -13.53
N GLU A 56 -16.06 -2.80 -12.67
CA GLU A 56 -17.29 -2.05 -12.84
C GLU A 56 -17.32 -0.72 -12.12
N ARG A 57 -16.64 -0.66 -10.97
CA ARG A 57 -16.77 0.51 -10.12
C ARG A 57 -15.51 1.33 -9.97
N GLY A 58 -14.37 0.75 -10.30
CA GLY A 58 -13.10 1.47 -10.13
C GLY A 58 -12.56 1.43 -8.71
N VAL A 59 -13.27 0.81 -7.79
CA VAL A 59 -12.82 0.60 -6.43
C VAL A 59 -13.31 -0.76 -5.98
N CYS A 60 -12.66 -1.33 -5.00
CA CYS A 60 -13.12 -2.59 -4.44
C CYS A 60 -12.52 -2.76 -3.05
N SER A 61 -12.97 -3.80 -2.36
CA SER A 61 -12.48 -4.04 -1.01
C SER A 61 -10.98 -4.31 -1.00
N HIS A 62 -10.45 -4.89 -2.07
CA HIS A 62 -9.03 -5.22 -2.11
C HIS A 62 -8.18 -3.96 -2.20
N THR A 63 -8.53 -3.03 -3.07
CA THR A 63 -7.78 -1.79 -3.16
C THR A 63 -7.94 -0.96 -1.90
N MET A 64 -9.13 -0.94 -1.33
CA MET A 64 -9.36 -0.20 -0.11
C MET A 64 -8.57 -0.79 1.05
N ALA A 65 -8.44 -2.11 1.09
CA ALA A 65 -7.65 -2.75 2.14
C ALA A 65 -6.19 -2.36 2.05
N LEU A 66 -5.65 -2.33 0.82
CA LEU A 66 -4.26 -1.94 0.64
C LEU A 66 -4.06 -0.47 1.00
N GLN A 67 -5.01 0.36 0.67
CA GLN A 67 -4.91 1.77 1.03
C GLN A 67 -4.84 1.93 2.54
N LYS A 68 -5.55 1.11 3.29
CA LYS A 68 -5.49 1.17 4.74
C LYS A 68 -4.20 0.62 5.28
N VAL A 69 -3.77 -0.53 4.76
CA VAL A 69 -2.57 -1.19 5.25
C VAL A 69 -1.34 -0.36 4.98
N LEU A 70 -1.28 0.24 3.80
CA LEU A 70 -0.09 0.96 3.36
C LEU A 70 -0.24 2.48 3.45
N SER A 71 -1.20 2.96 4.21
CA SER A 71 -1.57 4.37 4.17
C SER A 71 -0.38 5.30 4.40
N LYS A 72 0.54 4.91 5.25
CA LYS A 72 1.69 5.76 5.54
C LYS A 72 2.80 5.62 4.51
N MET A 73 2.65 4.66 3.59
CA MET A 73 3.67 4.39 2.59
C MET A 73 3.20 4.64 1.17
N LEU A 74 2.02 5.25 1.02
CA LEU A 74 1.48 5.54 -0.29
C LEU A 74 1.53 7.03 -0.56
N PRO A 75 1.70 7.43 -1.82
CA PRO A 75 1.60 8.84 -2.14
C PRO A 75 0.15 9.30 -1.90
N GLU A 76 -0.01 10.58 -1.67
CA GLU A 76 -1.30 11.11 -1.33
C GLU A 76 -2.35 10.82 -2.39
N GLU A 77 -1.96 10.88 -3.65
CA GLU A 77 -2.91 10.64 -4.74
C GLU A 77 -3.36 9.18 -4.79
N ALA A 78 -2.68 8.26 -4.10
CA ALA A 78 -3.10 6.88 -4.08
C ALA A 78 -4.13 6.59 -3.01
N LEU A 79 -4.38 7.54 -2.12
CA LEU A 79 -5.32 7.34 -1.03
C LEU A 79 -6.73 7.75 -1.46
N PRO A 80 -7.75 7.18 -0.81
CA PRO A 80 -9.10 7.58 -1.16
C PRO A 80 -9.36 9.04 -0.76
N LEU A 81 -10.25 9.68 -1.46
CA LEU A 81 -10.57 11.07 -1.18
C LEU A 81 -11.03 11.26 0.25
N ASP A 82 -11.76 10.31 0.78
CA ASP A 82 -12.21 10.38 2.15
C ASP A 82 -11.06 10.46 3.11
N ALA A 83 -10.03 9.67 2.85
CA ALA A 83 -8.87 9.65 3.73
C ALA A 83 -8.11 10.94 3.66
N SER A 84 -8.03 11.53 2.49
CA SER A 84 -7.28 12.76 2.37
C SER A 84 -8.04 13.92 2.97
N SER A 85 -9.32 13.97 2.81
CA SER A 85 -10.07 15.01 3.46
C SER A 85 -10.13 14.72 4.93
N GLY A 86 -9.91 13.52 5.22
CA GLY A 86 -9.70 13.09 6.57
C GLY A 86 -10.60 13.59 7.53
N ILE A 87 -11.10 14.34 7.32
CA ILE A 87 -11.79 14.91 8.09
C ILE A 87 -13.01 14.62 8.30
N SER A 88 -13.40 14.80 7.50
CA SER A 88 -14.61 14.48 7.51
C SER A 88 -14.99 13.50 8.32
N LYS A 89 -14.82 13.10 8.53
CA LYS A 89 -15.39 12.29 9.01
C LYS A 89 -15.46 12.14 10.05
N PRO A 90 -15.69 12.19 10.28
CA PRO A 90 -15.94 12.27 11.44
C PRO A 90 -16.44 11.27 11.91
#